data_3cb0133dab2d37bfd3e8e8605b0a5b1d
#
_entry.id   3cb0133dab2d37bfd3e8e8605b0a5b1d
#
_cell.length_a   1.000
_cell.length_b   1.000
_cell.length_c   1.000
_cell.angle_alpha   90.00
_cell.angle_beta   90.00
_cell.angle_gamma   90.00
#
_symmetry.space_group_name_H-M   'P 1'
#
loop_
_entity.id
_entity.type
_entity.pdbx_description
1 polymer ?
#
loop_
_entity_poly.entity_id
_entity_poly.type
_entity_poly.pdbx_seq_one_letter_code
_entity_poly.pdbx_strand_id
1 'polypeptide(L)'
;MRVIVNAAMSADGKIALRGATALTISDQTDLDRVHKLRGSVDAVLVGIGTVLNDDPTLTSRATGAPTKQPIRVVLDSKGRIPQGARVLDGSAKTIVITAKGNGRRWPNAETVEAGEPPRVDLRLALRELQARGVQTLLVEGGATVIGSFLRAGLVNDMYTFIAPMVVGGGAPSLVEGPGATDKEHVLKLRLAEATPLGTGVLLHYVPK
;
A
#
# COMPACT_ATOMS: atom_id res chain seq x y z
N MET A 1 -0.94 -1.07 16.74
CA MET A 1 -1.03 -0.30 15.49
C MET A 1 -2.16 -0.86 14.65
N ARG A 2 -3.03 0.00 14.13
CA ARG A 2 -4.09 -0.37 13.18
C ARG A 2 -3.53 -0.34 11.77
N VAL A 3 -3.73 -1.41 10.99
CA VAL A 3 -3.29 -1.51 9.60
C VAL A 3 -4.51 -1.55 8.69
N ILE A 4 -4.58 -0.60 7.77
CA ILE A 4 -5.66 -0.44 6.81
C ILE A 4 -5.07 -0.69 5.42
N VAL A 5 -5.62 -1.62 4.66
CA VAL A 5 -5.32 -1.79 3.24
C VAL A 5 -6.31 -0.97 2.43
N ASN A 6 -5.83 -0.22 1.45
CA ASN A 6 -6.68 0.48 0.48
C ASN A 6 -6.14 0.26 -0.93
N ALA A 7 -7.01 -0.17 -1.81
CA ALA A 7 -6.66 -0.37 -3.22
C ALA A 7 -7.87 -0.17 -4.13
N ALA A 8 -7.61 0.09 -5.40
CA ALA A 8 -8.61 0.08 -6.46
C ALA A 8 -8.32 -1.05 -7.44
N MET A 9 -9.36 -1.64 -8.01
CA MET A 9 -9.25 -2.69 -9.03
C MET A 9 -10.38 -2.58 -10.07
N SER A 10 -10.15 -3.16 -11.24
CA SER A 10 -11.19 -3.38 -12.24
C SER A 10 -12.21 -4.43 -11.76
N ALA A 11 -13.35 -4.55 -12.43
CA ALA A 11 -14.40 -5.53 -12.12
C ALA A 11 -13.87 -6.98 -12.20
N ASP A 12 -12.84 -7.24 -13.00
CA ASP A 12 -12.16 -8.54 -13.10
C ASP A 12 -10.90 -8.64 -12.21
N GLY A 13 -10.74 -7.76 -11.20
CA GLY A 13 -9.74 -7.85 -10.14
C GLY A 13 -8.33 -7.40 -10.51
N LYS A 14 -8.15 -6.57 -11.55
CA LYS A 14 -6.85 -6.11 -12.01
C LYS A 14 -6.53 -4.71 -11.48
N ILE A 15 -5.24 -4.48 -11.18
CA ILE A 15 -4.75 -3.21 -10.61
C ILE A 15 -3.84 -2.42 -11.55
N ALA A 16 -3.50 -2.96 -12.71
CA ALA A 16 -2.67 -2.33 -13.73
C ALA A 16 -2.93 -3.00 -15.08
N LEU A 17 -2.37 -2.47 -16.15
CA LEU A 17 -2.34 -3.12 -17.46
C LEU A 17 -1.33 -4.27 -17.48
N ARG A 18 -1.39 -5.08 -18.52
CA ARG A 18 -0.36 -6.12 -18.78
C ARG A 18 1.04 -5.49 -18.81
N GLY A 19 2.02 -6.17 -18.19
CA GLY A 19 3.37 -5.62 -18.02
C GLY A 19 3.50 -4.63 -16.87
N ALA A 20 2.49 -4.56 -15.97
CA ALA A 20 2.43 -3.66 -14.82
C ALA A 20 2.46 -2.16 -15.17
N THR A 21 2.06 -1.81 -16.40
CA THR A 21 1.89 -0.40 -16.79
C THR A 21 0.75 0.23 -16.01
N ALA A 22 0.96 1.43 -15.49
CA ALA A 22 -0.02 2.17 -14.71
C ALA A 22 -1.36 2.34 -15.44
N LEU A 23 -2.45 2.20 -14.70
CA LEU A 23 -3.82 2.40 -15.15
C LEU A 23 -4.56 3.25 -14.13
N THR A 24 -5.20 4.32 -14.57
CA THR A 24 -6.11 5.08 -13.71
C THR A 24 -7.42 4.31 -13.53
N ILE A 25 -7.57 3.69 -12.37
CA ILE A 25 -8.74 2.86 -12.02
C ILE A 25 -9.75 3.68 -11.22
N SER A 26 -9.28 4.44 -10.23
CA SER A 26 -10.12 5.29 -9.39
C SER A 26 -10.66 6.49 -10.17
N ASP A 27 -11.94 6.78 -10.01
CA ASP A 27 -12.51 8.05 -10.46
C ASP A 27 -12.17 9.20 -9.45
N GLN A 28 -12.57 10.43 -9.76
CA GLN A 28 -12.27 11.59 -8.92
C GLN A 28 -12.85 11.45 -7.51
N THR A 29 -14.03 10.84 -7.37
CA THR A 29 -14.68 10.63 -6.06
C THR A 29 -13.87 9.69 -5.17
N ASP A 30 -13.35 8.59 -5.74
CA ASP A 30 -12.47 7.68 -5.01
C ASP A 30 -11.11 8.32 -4.74
N LEU A 31 -10.53 9.07 -5.67
CA LEU A 31 -9.27 9.80 -5.44
C LEU A 31 -9.40 10.79 -4.28
N ASP A 32 -10.50 11.54 -4.21
CA ASP A 32 -10.76 12.49 -3.10
C ASP A 32 -10.90 11.76 -1.76
N ARG A 33 -11.57 10.59 -1.76
CA ARG A 33 -11.64 9.72 -0.58
C ARG A 33 -10.24 9.24 -0.15
N VAL A 34 -9.42 8.80 -1.09
CA VAL A 34 -8.04 8.34 -0.81
C VAL A 34 -7.21 9.48 -0.20
N HIS A 35 -7.31 10.71 -0.74
CA HIS A 35 -6.62 11.85 -0.17
C HIS A 35 -7.08 12.19 1.26
N LYS A 36 -8.38 12.09 1.55
CA LYS A 36 -8.92 12.23 2.91
C LYS A 36 -8.39 11.12 3.82
N LEU A 37 -8.38 9.87 3.35
CA LEU A 37 -7.87 8.73 4.10
C LEU A 37 -6.38 8.89 4.44
N ARG A 38 -5.54 9.33 3.48
CA ARG A 38 -4.12 9.65 3.72
C ARG A 38 -3.95 10.74 4.79
N GLY A 39 -4.82 11.74 4.81
CA GLY A 39 -4.81 12.81 5.81
C GLY A 39 -5.25 12.36 7.20
N SER A 40 -5.89 11.20 7.35
CA SER A 40 -6.41 10.66 8.61
C SER A 40 -5.52 9.60 9.27
N VAL A 41 -4.41 9.22 8.64
CA VAL A 41 -3.49 8.19 9.14
C VAL A 41 -2.11 8.78 9.47
N ASP A 42 -1.34 8.07 10.30
CA ASP A 42 0.02 8.51 10.66
C ASP A 42 1.02 8.22 9.56
N ALA A 43 0.83 7.13 8.81
CA ALA A 43 1.75 6.72 7.76
C ALA A 43 1.05 6.04 6.58
N VAL A 44 1.62 6.21 5.38
CA VAL A 44 1.21 5.55 4.13
C VAL A 44 2.36 4.69 3.64
N LEU A 45 2.10 3.41 3.37
CA LEU A 45 3.10 2.43 2.99
C LEU A 45 2.84 1.86 1.59
N VAL A 46 3.90 1.80 0.79
CA VAL A 46 3.93 1.08 -0.49
C VAL A 46 5.17 0.18 -0.59
N GLY A 47 5.12 -0.78 -1.50
CA GLY A 47 6.29 -1.54 -1.91
C GLY A 47 7.12 -0.80 -2.96
N ILE A 48 8.38 -1.18 -3.11
CA ILE A 48 9.29 -0.61 -4.11
C ILE A 48 8.76 -0.72 -5.54
N GLY A 49 7.99 -1.77 -5.87
CA GLY A 49 7.39 -1.90 -7.20
C GLY A 49 6.49 -0.73 -7.56
N THR A 50 5.68 -0.26 -6.62
CA THR A 50 4.81 0.93 -6.81
C THR A 50 5.64 2.20 -7.03
N VAL A 51 6.76 2.37 -6.30
CA VAL A 51 7.64 3.53 -6.51
C VAL A 51 8.29 3.50 -7.91
N LEU A 52 8.74 2.32 -8.35
CA LEU A 52 9.40 2.18 -9.65
C LEU A 52 8.44 2.35 -10.84
N ASN A 53 7.16 1.95 -10.68
CA ASN A 53 6.18 2.00 -11.76
C ASN A 53 5.42 3.33 -11.81
N ASP A 54 5.04 3.87 -10.66
CA ASP A 54 4.06 4.97 -10.58
C ASP A 54 4.67 6.27 -10.05
N ASP A 55 5.88 6.20 -9.47
CA ASP A 55 6.59 7.33 -8.82
C ASP A 55 5.65 8.23 -7.98
N PRO A 56 4.94 7.68 -6.99
CA PRO A 56 3.91 8.39 -6.26
C PRO A 56 4.50 9.38 -5.25
N THR A 57 3.77 10.46 -4.94
CA THR A 57 4.13 11.38 -3.84
C THR A 57 3.72 10.87 -2.47
N LEU A 58 2.68 10.03 -2.37
CA LEU A 58 2.07 9.51 -1.16
C LEU A 58 1.63 10.59 -0.14
N THR A 59 1.40 11.80 -0.60
CA THR A 59 0.91 12.91 0.22
C THR A 59 -0.61 13.02 0.18
N SER A 60 -1.21 13.62 1.21
CA SER A 60 -2.60 14.04 1.19
C SER A 60 -2.73 15.40 0.48
N ARG A 61 -3.71 15.53 -0.43
CA ARG A 61 -4.07 16.78 -1.11
C ARG A 61 -5.55 17.13 -0.90
N ALA A 62 -6.18 16.56 0.15
CA ALA A 62 -7.58 16.84 0.45
C ALA A 62 -7.74 18.34 0.79
N THR A 63 -8.78 18.99 0.25
CA THR A 63 -9.16 20.34 0.63
C THR A 63 -9.47 20.36 2.12
N GLY A 64 -8.88 21.26 2.89
CA GLY A 64 -8.97 21.28 4.35
C GLY A 64 -8.18 20.14 5.03
N ALA A 65 -7.24 19.52 4.32
CA ALA A 65 -6.37 18.49 4.87
C ALA A 65 -5.59 19.01 6.09
N PRO A 66 -5.27 18.13 7.04
CA PRO A 66 -4.48 18.52 8.20
C PRO A 66 -3.12 19.07 7.75
N THR A 67 -2.58 20.02 8.49
CA THR A 67 -1.27 20.63 8.23
C THR A 67 -0.12 19.62 8.25
N LYS A 68 -0.33 18.46 8.88
CA LYS A 68 0.66 17.39 8.98
C LYS A 68 0.40 16.32 7.90
N GLN A 69 1.39 16.14 7.02
CA GLN A 69 1.39 15.05 6.04
C GLN A 69 1.67 13.70 6.72
N PRO A 70 1.13 12.59 6.22
CA PRO A 70 1.49 11.25 6.70
C PRO A 70 2.98 10.96 6.43
N ILE A 71 3.59 10.15 7.29
CA ILE A 71 4.91 9.59 7.04
C ILE A 71 4.81 8.65 5.82
N ARG A 72 5.69 8.85 4.84
CA ARG A 72 5.78 7.97 3.67
C ARG A 72 6.68 6.79 4.01
N VAL A 73 6.21 5.58 3.79
CA VAL A 73 6.96 4.35 4.07
C VAL A 73 7.12 3.54 2.80
N VAL A 74 8.36 3.17 2.47
CA VAL A 74 8.64 2.31 1.32
C VAL A 74 9.31 1.03 1.79
N LEU A 75 8.70 -0.13 1.48
CA LEU A 75 9.35 -1.43 1.66
C LEU A 75 10.26 -1.71 0.46
N ASP A 76 11.56 -1.63 0.68
CA ASP A 76 12.58 -1.84 -0.36
C ASP A 76 13.74 -2.70 0.14
N SER A 77 13.50 -3.99 0.24
CA SER A 77 14.48 -4.95 0.79
C SER A 77 15.89 -4.84 0.19
N LYS A 78 16.00 -4.40 -1.06
CA LYS A 78 17.27 -4.35 -1.81
C LYS A 78 17.80 -2.93 -2.07
N GLY A 79 17.13 -1.89 -1.58
CA GLY A 79 17.57 -0.51 -1.75
C GLY A 79 17.54 -0.02 -3.21
N ARG A 80 16.44 -0.22 -3.93
CA ARG A 80 16.31 0.09 -5.36
C ARG A 80 15.70 1.45 -5.67
N ILE A 81 15.21 2.19 -4.65
CA ILE A 81 14.58 3.51 -4.87
C ILE A 81 15.56 4.41 -5.62
N PRO A 82 15.16 5.00 -6.77
CA PRO A 82 15.96 6.01 -7.47
C PRO A 82 16.14 7.26 -6.61
N GLN A 83 17.29 7.93 -6.73
CA GLN A 83 17.55 9.16 -5.95
C GLN A 83 16.57 10.30 -6.24
N GLY A 84 16.05 10.36 -7.47
CA GLY A 84 15.07 11.36 -7.89
C GLY A 84 13.60 10.98 -7.66
N ALA A 85 13.31 9.86 -6.98
CA ALA A 85 11.94 9.43 -6.75
C ALA A 85 11.15 10.47 -5.95
N ARG A 86 9.89 10.73 -6.33
CA ARG A 86 9.02 11.74 -5.69
C ARG A 86 8.73 11.48 -4.22
N VAL A 87 8.82 10.24 -3.75
CA VAL A 87 8.75 9.92 -2.32
C VAL A 87 9.92 10.48 -1.51
N LEU A 88 10.99 10.98 -2.17
CA LEU A 88 12.19 11.56 -1.55
C LEU A 88 12.26 13.09 -1.70
N ASP A 89 11.22 13.76 -2.16
CA ASP A 89 11.18 15.19 -2.49
C ASP A 89 11.26 16.15 -1.26
N GLY A 90 11.28 15.61 -0.06
CA GLY A 90 11.33 16.38 1.19
C GLY A 90 9.99 17.00 1.63
N SER A 91 8.92 16.87 0.86
CA SER A 91 7.60 17.46 1.19
C SER A 91 6.91 16.80 2.39
N ALA A 92 7.32 15.59 2.76
CA ALA A 92 6.91 14.88 3.95
C ALA A 92 8.04 13.98 4.46
N LYS A 93 8.00 13.57 5.74
CA LYS A 93 8.96 12.59 6.27
C LYS A 93 8.85 11.27 5.49
N THR A 94 10.00 10.71 5.10
CA THR A 94 10.07 9.41 4.42
C THR A 94 10.90 8.42 5.23
N ILE A 95 10.42 7.19 5.35
CA ILE A 95 11.12 6.05 5.94
C ILE A 95 11.25 4.96 4.88
N VAL A 96 12.46 4.55 4.60
CA VAL A 96 12.75 3.40 3.73
C VAL A 96 13.11 2.22 4.60
N ILE A 97 12.35 1.13 4.48
CA ILE A 97 12.60 -0.09 5.24
C ILE A 97 13.29 -1.10 4.33
N THR A 98 14.51 -1.49 4.71
CA THR A 98 15.35 -2.42 3.97
C THR A 98 15.56 -3.72 4.73
N ALA A 99 16.05 -4.76 4.04
CA ALA A 99 16.64 -5.90 4.71
C ALA A 99 18.00 -5.49 5.32
N LYS A 100 18.41 -6.19 6.38
CA LYS A 100 19.65 -5.96 7.10
C LYS A 100 20.87 -6.04 6.18
N GLY A 101 21.86 -5.21 6.46
CA GLY A 101 23.11 -5.17 5.69
C GLY A 101 23.00 -4.53 4.31
N ASN A 102 21.87 -3.92 3.97
CA ASN A 102 21.71 -3.23 2.68
C ASN A 102 22.67 -2.03 2.54
N GLY A 103 22.92 -1.30 3.62
CA GLY A 103 23.85 -0.18 3.67
C GLY A 103 23.44 1.09 2.90
N ARG A 104 22.45 1.02 2.01
CA ARG A 104 22.04 2.17 1.19
C ARG A 104 21.32 3.22 2.04
N ARG A 105 21.60 4.49 1.74
CA ARG A 105 21.00 5.65 2.40
C ARG A 105 20.51 6.66 1.35
N TRP A 106 19.50 7.43 1.72
CA TRP A 106 18.94 8.51 0.88
C TRP A 106 18.94 9.81 1.69
N PRO A 107 19.36 10.95 1.10
CA PRO A 107 19.51 12.21 1.82
C PRO A 107 18.24 12.70 2.54
N ASN A 108 17.06 12.46 1.94
CA ASN A 108 15.77 12.93 2.44
C ASN A 108 14.92 11.81 3.03
N ALA A 109 15.53 10.70 3.47
CA ALA A 109 14.79 9.60 4.08
C ALA A 109 15.58 8.96 5.23
N GLU A 110 14.85 8.58 6.26
CA GLU A 110 15.34 7.69 7.30
C GLU A 110 15.38 6.26 6.77
N THR A 111 16.51 5.57 6.90
CA THR A 111 16.61 4.15 6.54
C THR A 111 16.54 3.30 7.79
N VAL A 112 15.65 2.31 7.78
CA VAL A 112 15.44 1.35 8.87
C VAL A 112 15.67 -0.06 8.33
N GLU A 113 16.46 -0.84 9.02
CA GLU A 113 16.67 -2.25 8.69
C GLU A 113 15.71 -3.13 9.49
N ALA A 114 14.95 -3.98 8.80
CA ALA A 114 13.98 -4.87 9.42
C ALA A 114 13.96 -6.23 8.72
N GLY A 115 14.54 -7.22 9.37
CA GLY A 115 14.62 -8.61 8.87
C GLY A 115 15.89 -8.92 8.10
N GLU A 116 16.18 -10.22 8.02
CA GLU A 116 17.33 -10.75 7.32
C GLU A 116 17.07 -10.83 5.79
N PRO A 117 18.12 -10.73 4.96
CA PRO A 117 17.99 -10.96 3.53
C PRO A 117 17.32 -12.31 3.23
N PRO A 118 16.54 -12.43 2.15
CA PRO A 118 16.44 -11.44 1.06
C PRO A 118 15.25 -10.47 1.23
N ARG A 119 14.51 -10.49 2.33
CA ARG A 119 13.25 -9.74 2.47
C ARG A 119 13.15 -9.02 3.82
N VAL A 120 12.42 -7.91 3.79
CA VAL A 120 11.95 -7.24 5.00
C VAL A 120 11.00 -8.16 5.77
N ASP A 121 11.17 -8.25 7.08
CA ASP A 121 10.21 -8.83 8.01
C ASP A 121 9.14 -7.80 8.36
N LEU A 122 7.88 -8.06 8.01
CA LEU A 122 6.78 -7.12 8.21
C LEU A 122 6.50 -6.86 9.70
N ARG A 123 6.66 -7.86 10.57
CA ARG A 123 6.41 -7.68 12.02
C ARG A 123 7.49 -6.81 12.65
N LEU A 124 8.75 -6.98 12.24
CA LEU A 124 9.83 -6.09 12.64
C LEU A 124 9.61 -4.68 12.09
N ALA A 125 9.26 -4.55 10.82
CA ALA A 125 8.94 -3.26 10.19
C ALA A 125 7.83 -2.51 10.94
N LEU A 126 6.75 -3.20 11.31
CA LEU A 126 5.66 -2.59 12.07
C LEU A 126 6.09 -2.16 13.48
N ARG A 127 6.95 -2.93 14.17
CA ARG A 127 7.52 -2.55 15.47
C ARG A 127 8.37 -1.29 15.36
N GLU A 128 9.21 -1.19 14.33
CA GLU A 128 10.04 -0.03 14.06
C GLU A 128 9.22 1.24 13.78
N LEU A 129 8.11 1.10 13.03
CA LEU A 129 7.18 2.20 12.79
C LEU A 129 6.44 2.60 14.07
N GLN A 130 6.00 1.63 14.86
CA GLN A 130 5.33 1.90 16.13
C GLN A 130 6.23 2.61 17.15
N ALA A 131 7.51 2.23 17.22
CA ALA A 131 8.51 2.93 18.05
C ALA A 131 8.71 4.40 17.63
N ARG A 132 8.35 4.75 16.38
CA ARG A 132 8.38 6.11 15.82
C ARG A 132 7.04 6.85 15.95
N GLY A 133 6.09 6.30 16.72
CA GLY A 133 4.80 6.91 17.01
C GLY A 133 3.70 6.61 15.99
N VAL A 134 3.92 5.72 15.01
CA VAL A 134 2.87 5.32 14.06
C VAL A 134 1.85 4.42 14.76
N GLN A 135 0.60 4.87 14.85
CA GLN A 135 -0.51 4.10 15.41
C GLN A 135 -1.47 3.60 14.33
N THR A 136 -1.56 4.32 13.21
CA THR A 136 -2.40 4.00 12.05
C THR A 136 -1.55 3.97 10.79
N LEU A 137 -1.57 2.84 10.09
CA LEU A 137 -0.81 2.60 8.85
C LEU A 137 -1.77 2.30 7.70
N LEU A 138 -1.69 3.09 6.63
CA LEU A 138 -2.38 2.84 5.38
C LEU A 138 -1.43 2.11 4.41
N VAL A 139 -1.79 0.92 3.98
CA VAL A 139 -1.06 0.13 2.97
C VAL A 139 -1.77 0.28 1.63
N GLU A 140 -1.13 0.96 0.67
CA GLU A 140 -1.70 1.24 -0.64
C GLU A 140 -1.14 0.36 -1.77
N GLY A 141 -0.29 -0.57 -1.45
CA GLY A 141 0.20 -1.50 -2.47
C GLY A 141 1.72 -1.68 -2.53
N GLY A 142 2.31 -2.30 -3.60
CA GLY A 142 1.65 -3.11 -4.66
C GLY A 142 1.10 -4.45 -4.18
N ALA A 143 0.59 -5.18 -5.14
CA ALA A 143 -0.09 -6.48 -4.93
C ALA A 143 0.68 -7.46 -4.05
N THR A 144 1.99 -7.58 -4.21
CA THR A 144 2.85 -8.45 -3.40
C THR A 144 2.88 -8.01 -1.93
N VAL A 145 2.89 -6.70 -1.66
CA VAL A 145 2.86 -6.15 -0.30
C VAL A 145 1.50 -6.42 0.34
N ILE A 146 0.41 -6.13 -0.36
CA ILE A 146 -0.96 -6.43 0.11
C ILE A 146 -1.08 -7.92 0.45
N GLY A 147 -0.66 -8.80 -0.45
CA GLY A 147 -0.69 -10.25 -0.23
C GLY A 147 0.15 -10.68 0.98
N SER A 148 1.30 -10.05 1.20
CA SER A 148 2.17 -10.35 2.34
C SER A 148 1.54 -9.92 3.67
N PHE A 149 0.91 -8.74 3.74
CA PHE A 149 0.18 -8.29 4.93
C PHE A 149 -1.03 -9.17 5.25
N LEU A 150 -1.81 -9.55 4.23
CA LEU A 150 -2.96 -10.44 4.40
C LEU A 150 -2.54 -11.81 4.92
N ARG A 151 -1.56 -12.46 4.29
CA ARG A 151 -1.05 -13.78 4.72
C ARG A 151 -0.43 -13.77 6.12
N ALA A 152 0.17 -12.66 6.52
CA ALA A 152 0.74 -12.52 7.86
C ALA A 152 -0.30 -12.24 8.96
N GLY A 153 -1.60 -12.07 8.60
CA GLY A 153 -2.68 -11.72 9.53
C GLY A 153 -2.50 -10.33 10.14
N LEU A 154 -1.93 -9.38 9.41
CA LEU A 154 -1.57 -8.06 9.92
C LEU A 154 -2.57 -6.96 9.54
N VAL A 155 -3.65 -7.29 8.82
CA VAL A 155 -4.64 -6.32 8.33
C VAL A 155 -5.82 -6.25 9.29
N ASN A 156 -6.25 -5.05 9.64
CA ASN A 156 -7.47 -4.80 10.43
C ASN A 156 -8.66 -4.46 9.53
N ASP A 157 -8.43 -3.65 8.50
CA ASP A 157 -9.46 -3.22 7.57
C ASP A 157 -8.91 -3.28 6.13
N MET A 158 -9.77 -3.61 5.19
CA MET A 158 -9.43 -3.60 3.78
C MET A 158 -10.54 -2.89 2.99
N TYR A 159 -10.19 -1.77 2.38
CA TYR A 159 -11.05 -1.03 1.47
C TYR A 159 -10.64 -1.32 0.03
N THR A 160 -11.60 -1.69 -0.79
CA THR A 160 -11.37 -1.99 -2.21
C THR A 160 -12.40 -1.25 -3.06
N PHE A 161 -11.94 -0.30 -3.85
CA PHE A 161 -12.78 0.34 -4.87
C PHE A 161 -12.80 -0.55 -6.10
N ILE A 162 -14.00 -0.89 -6.59
CA ILE A 162 -14.20 -1.66 -7.83
C ILE A 162 -14.72 -0.71 -8.90
N ALA A 163 -13.89 -0.46 -9.91
CA ALA A 163 -14.25 0.36 -11.05
C ALA A 163 -15.03 -0.47 -12.11
N PRO A 164 -15.99 0.13 -12.83
CA PRO A 164 -16.77 -0.55 -13.87
C PRO A 164 -15.97 -0.68 -15.18
N MET A 165 -14.83 -1.39 -15.10
CA MET A 165 -13.97 -1.68 -16.24
C MET A 165 -13.43 -3.10 -16.18
N VAL A 166 -13.04 -3.65 -17.33
CA VAL A 166 -12.42 -4.98 -17.47
C VAL A 166 -11.07 -4.81 -18.15
N VAL A 167 -10.02 -5.40 -17.58
CA VAL A 167 -8.65 -5.34 -18.12
C VAL A 167 -8.26 -6.64 -18.83
N GLY A 168 -8.64 -7.78 -18.26
CA GLY A 168 -8.37 -9.09 -18.85
C GLY A 168 -7.11 -9.78 -18.34
N GLY A 169 -6.78 -10.92 -18.96
CA GLY A 169 -5.74 -11.83 -18.52
C GLY A 169 -4.32 -11.28 -18.68
N GLY A 170 -3.40 -11.81 -17.83
CA GLY A 170 -1.98 -11.43 -17.85
C GLY A 170 -1.64 -10.10 -17.18
N ALA A 171 -2.65 -9.37 -16.68
CA ALA A 171 -2.47 -8.17 -15.87
C ALA A 171 -2.35 -8.52 -14.37
N PRO A 172 -1.62 -7.72 -13.56
CA PRO A 172 -1.48 -7.95 -12.13
C PRO A 172 -2.84 -7.95 -11.41
N SER A 173 -3.02 -8.89 -10.49
CA SER A 173 -4.20 -8.96 -9.63
C SER A 173 -4.00 -8.13 -8.35
N LEU A 174 -5.09 -7.86 -7.65
CA LEU A 174 -5.09 -7.09 -6.39
C LEU A 174 -4.13 -7.69 -5.34
N VAL A 175 -4.03 -9.01 -5.32
CA VAL A 175 -3.18 -9.76 -4.38
C VAL A 175 -2.28 -10.71 -5.17
N GLU A 176 -0.98 -10.58 -4.94
CA GLU A 176 0.05 -11.42 -5.54
C GLU A 176 0.86 -12.18 -4.48
N GLY A 177 1.54 -13.26 -4.92
CA GLY A 177 2.37 -14.12 -4.09
C GLY A 177 1.87 -15.55 -4.06
N PRO A 178 2.34 -16.38 -3.10
CA PRO A 178 1.87 -17.75 -3.00
C PRO A 178 0.35 -17.79 -2.77
N GLY A 179 -0.37 -18.47 -3.64
CA GLY A 179 -1.79 -18.71 -3.47
C GLY A 179 -2.06 -19.81 -2.43
N ALA A 180 -3.31 -19.94 -1.99
CA ALA A 180 -3.75 -21.07 -1.18
C ALA A 180 -3.71 -22.37 -2.02
N THR A 181 -3.10 -23.41 -1.47
CA THR A 181 -3.01 -24.73 -2.11
C THR A 181 -4.19 -25.65 -1.75
N ASP A 182 -4.90 -25.28 -0.71
CA ASP A 182 -6.08 -26.01 -0.24
C ASP A 182 -7.11 -25.06 0.40
N LYS A 183 -8.28 -25.58 0.74
CA LYS A 183 -9.40 -24.78 1.27
C LYS A 183 -9.14 -24.20 2.67
N GLU A 184 -8.26 -24.83 3.44
CA GLU A 184 -7.96 -24.42 4.82
C GLU A 184 -7.07 -23.17 4.85
N HIS A 185 -6.22 -23.00 3.83
CA HIS A 185 -5.34 -21.85 3.67
C HIS A 185 -5.98 -20.65 2.93
N VAL A 186 -7.26 -20.78 2.53
CA VAL A 186 -7.98 -19.63 1.95
C VAL A 186 -8.26 -18.59 3.03
N LEU A 187 -7.75 -17.37 2.84
CA LEU A 187 -8.03 -16.25 3.73
C LEU A 187 -9.49 -15.80 3.60
N LYS A 188 -10.23 -15.91 4.70
CA LYS A 188 -11.64 -15.53 4.75
C LYS A 188 -11.78 -14.11 5.28
N LEU A 189 -12.56 -13.32 4.56
CA LEU A 189 -12.94 -11.96 4.95
C LEU A 189 -14.45 -11.91 5.20
N ARG A 190 -14.86 -10.99 6.05
CA ARG A 190 -16.28 -10.62 6.21
C ARG A 190 -16.49 -9.27 5.53
N LEU A 191 -17.49 -9.19 4.68
CA LEU A 191 -17.95 -7.92 4.13
C LEU A 191 -18.63 -7.13 5.27
N ALA A 192 -18.06 -5.99 5.60
CA ALA A 192 -18.61 -5.09 6.61
C ALA A 192 -19.59 -4.09 5.96
N GLU A 193 -19.22 -3.57 4.78
CA GLU A 193 -20.02 -2.58 4.06
C GLU A 193 -19.76 -2.67 2.55
N ALA A 194 -20.79 -2.30 1.75
CA ALA A 194 -20.70 -2.11 0.32
C ALA A 194 -21.44 -0.81 -0.04
N THR A 195 -20.70 0.18 -0.52
CA THR A 195 -21.24 1.53 -0.75
C THR A 195 -21.00 1.95 -2.21
N PRO A 196 -22.03 2.31 -2.98
CA PRO A 196 -21.85 2.98 -4.27
C PRO A 196 -20.99 4.24 -4.07
N LEU A 197 -19.95 4.42 -4.88
CA LEU A 197 -19.02 5.54 -4.80
C LEU A 197 -18.64 6.00 -6.20
N GLY A 198 -18.99 7.23 -6.56
CA GLY A 198 -18.75 7.73 -7.91
C GLY A 198 -19.32 6.81 -8.98
N THR A 199 -18.47 6.32 -9.86
CA THR A 199 -18.85 5.39 -10.94
C THR A 199 -18.78 3.91 -10.53
N GLY A 200 -18.24 3.59 -9.36
CA GLY A 200 -17.95 2.24 -8.92
C GLY A 200 -18.60 1.89 -7.58
N VAL A 201 -17.98 0.90 -6.90
CA VAL A 201 -18.41 0.44 -5.58
C VAL A 201 -17.21 0.35 -4.65
N LEU A 202 -17.32 0.91 -3.45
CA LEU A 202 -16.36 0.72 -2.38
C LEU A 202 -16.80 -0.44 -1.49
N LEU A 203 -15.95 -1.43 -1.34
CA LEU A 203 -16.15 -2.55 -0.42
C LEU A 203 -15.23 -2.38 0.80
N HIS A 204 -15.80 -2.55 1.99
CA HIS A 204 -15.06 -2.62 3.24
C HIS A 204 -15.10 -4.05 3.77
N TYR A 205 -13.93 -4.67 3.90
CA TYR A 205 -13.76 -5.99 4.48
C TYR A 205 -12.99 -5.92 5.79
N VAL A 206 -13.29 -6.86 6.68
CA VAL A 206 -12.52 -7.14 7.88
C VAL A 206 -12.13 -8.62 7.90
N PRO A 207 -10.96 -8.99 8.45
CA PRO A 207 -10.61 -10.39 8.66
C PRO A 207 -11.65 -11.12 9.50
N LYS A 208 -11.83 -12.44 9.21
CA LYS A 208 -12.63 -13.33 10.04
C LYS A 208 -11.78 -13.91 11.16
#